data_00a6b7ceba69532c73caa81cddbfc5eb
#
_entry.id   00a6b7ceba69532c73caa81cddbfc5eb
#
_cell.length_a   1.000
_cell.length_b   1.000
_cell.length_c   1.000
_cell.angle_alpha   90.00
_cell.angle_beta   90.00
_cell.angle_gamma   90.00
#
_symmetry.space_group_name_H-M   'P 1'
#
loop_
_entity.id
_entity.type
_entity.pdbx_description
1 polymer ?
#
loop_
_entity_poly.entity_id
_entity_poly.type
_entity_poly.pdbx_seq_one_letter_code
_entity_poly.pdbx_strand_id
1 'polypeptide(L)'
;MVTKTQTAQKNMIVNANVCTGCRLCELICSLYKEKETNPAKARIHNEFYLMEGMRVPRVCINCADPKCIPACPIDALKKDKATGWVVMDTKLCNDCQMCIGACPYGAIRLAPDNDVIKCDLCGGDPQCVTMCETQAIKFDSRQPQKITLARQGMKSFLDKEITEK
;
A
#
# COMPACT_ATOMS: atom_id res chain seq x y z
N MET A 1 -13.85 14.15 -33.27
CA MET A 1 -12.75 13.53 -32.48
C MET A 1 -13.14 13.64 -31.02
N VAL A 2 -13.61 12.55 -30.43
CA VAL A 2 -14.05 12.56 -29.01
C VAL A 2 -12.80 12.30 -28.17
N THR A 3 -12.31 13.33 -27.49
CA THR A 3 -11.27 13.19 -26.47
C THR A 3 -11.78 12.29 -25.35
N LYS A 4 -11.27 11.08 -25.27
CA LYS A 4 -11.47 10.20 -24.11
C LYS A 4 -10.96 10.94 -22.88
N THR A 5 -11.85 11.45 -22.07
CA THR A 5 -11.58 11.94 -20.72
C THR A 5 -10.98 10.76 -19.94
N GLN A 6 -9.67 10.76 -19.78
CA GLN A 6 -9.00 9.81 -18.88
C GLN A 6 -9.46 10.18 -17.47
N THR A 7 -10.37 9.40 -16.93
CA THR A 7 -10.74 9.47 -15.51
C THR A 7 -9.45 9.34 -14.70
N ALA A 8 -9.09 10.39 -14.00
CA ALA A 8 -7.83 10.45 -13.26
C ALA A 8 -7.80 9.29 -12.25
N GLN A 9 -6.87 8.37 -12.47
CA GLN A 9 -6.70 7.17 -11.65
C GLN A 9 -6.47 7.56 -10.19
N LYS A 10 -7.37 7.16 -9.27
CA LYS A 10 -7.21 7.37 -7.84
C LYS A 10 -6.26 6.32 -7.25
N ASN A 11 -5.44 6.74 -6.30
CA ASN A 11 -4.47 5.89 -5.60
C ASN A 11 -4.34 6.30 -4.13
N MET A 12 -3.75 5.43 -3.33
CA MET A 12 -3.37 5.77 -1.96
C MET A 12 -2.23 6.80 -1.99
N ILE A 13 -2.39 7.83 -1.18
CA ILE A 13 -1.38 8.85 -0.91
C ILE A 13 -1.09 8.81 0.58
N VAL A 14 0.18 8.74 0.96
CA VAL A 14 0.62 8.67 2.35
C VAL A 14 1.41 9.92 2.70
N ASN A 15 1.05 10.56 3.82
CA ASN A 15 1.81 11.64 4.44
C ASN A 15 2.18 11.23 5.88
N ALA A 16 3.38 10.71 6.05
CA ALA A 16 3.85 10.25 7.35
C ALA A 16 4.00 11.37 8.39
N ASN A 17 4.23 12.63 7.95
CA ASN A 17 4.47 13.76 8.87
C ASN A 17 3.26 14.11 9.75
N VAL A 18 2.05 13.73 9.34
CA VAL A 18 0.83 13.98 10.11
C VAL A 18 0.24 12.69 10.72
N CYS A 19 0.96 11.57 10.58
CA CYS A 19 0.53 10.29 11.15
C CYS A 19 0.81 10.26 12.65
N THR A 20 -0.22 10.07 13.46
CA THR A 20 -0.10 9.92 14.92
C THR A 20 0.24 8.49 15.37
N GLY A 21 0.18 7.51 14.44
CA GLY A 21 0.40 6.10 14.77
C GLY A 21 -0.74 5.45 15.55
N CYS A 22 -1.95 6.01 15.49
CA CYS A 22 -3.12 5.49 16.22
C CYS A 22 -3.55 4.07 15.80
N ARG A 23 -3.08 3.59 14.62
CA ARG A 23 -3.33 2.26 14.08
C ARG A 23 -4.79 1.93 13.74
N LEU A 24 -5.71 2.89 13.77
CA LEU A 24 -7.11 2.70 13.38
C LEU A 24 -7.22 2.16 11.95
N CYS A 25 -6.32 2.58 11.06
CA CYS A 25 -6.27 2.08 9.68
C CYS A 25 -6.00 0.57 9.59
N GLU A 26 -5.19 0.00 10.50
CA GLU A 26 -4.93 -1.44 10.57
C GLU A 26 -6.16 -2.18 11.10
N LEU A 27 -6.77 -1.66 12.18
CA LEU A 27 -7.95 -2.26 12.80
C LEU A 27 -9.12 -2.33 11.83
N ILE A 28 -9.44 -1.20 11.17
CA ILE A 28 -10.56 -1.18 10.22
C ILE A 28 -10.26 -2.02 8.97
N CYS A 29 -9.00 -2.07 8.53
CA CYS A 29 -8.61 -2.89 7.38
C CYS A 29 -8.85 -4.38 7.66
N SER A 30 -8.38 -4.90 8.81
CA SER A 30 -8.58 -6.29 9.18
C SER A 30 -10.06 -6.59 9.44
N LEU A 31 -10.77 -5.71 10.15
CA LEU A 31 -12.21 -5.87 10.40
C LEU A 31 -13.02 -5.94 9.09
N TYR A 32 -12.72 -5.07 8.14
CA TYR A 32 -13.45 -5.04 6.86
C TYR A 32 -13.16 -6.27 6.00
N LYS A 33 -11.88 -6.71 5.97
CA LYS A 33 -11.43 -7.82 5.11
C LYS A 33 -11.64 -9.19 5.72
N GLU A 34 -11.34 -9.36 7.00
CA GLU A 34 -11.32 -10.66 7.68
C GLU A 34 -12.47 -10.83 8.67
N LYS A 35 -13.27 -9.77 8.89
CA LYS A 35 -14.35 -9.74 9.90
C LYS A 35 -13.83 -9.91 11.34
N GLU A 36 -12.56 -9.68 11.57
CA GLU A 36 -11.90 -9.70 12.87
C GLU A 36 -10.94 -8.53 13.03
N THR A 37 -10.73 -8.07 14.26
CA THR A 37 -9.76 -7.01 14.58
C THR A 37 -8.38 -7.61 14.84
N ASN A 38 -7.66 -7.92 13.77
CA ASN A 38 -6.33 -8.50 13.83
C ASN A 38 -5.36 -7.69 12.96
N PRO A 39 -4.56 -6.75 13.53
CA PRO A 39 -3.62 -5.93 12.75
C PRO A 39 -2.62 -6.73 11.92
N ALA A 40 -2.29 -7.96 12.32
CA ALA A 40 -1.38 -8.81 11.56
C ALA A 40 -1.95 -9.23 10.20
N LYS A 41 -3.29 -9.27 10.05
CA LYS A 41 -4.00 -9.55 8.79
C LYS A 41 -4.37 -8.29 8.01
N ALA A 42 -4.01 -7.11 8.49
CA ALA A 42 -4.29 -5.87 7.78
C ALA A 42 -3.39 -5.70 6.55
N ARG A 43 -3.95 -5.18 5.43
CA ARG A 43 -3.21 -4.85 4.18
C ARG A 43 -2.54 -3.48 4.21
N ILE A 44 -2.65 -2.79 5.33
CA ILE A 44 -1.92 -1.58 5.69
C ILE A 44 -1.29 -1.80 7.06
N HIS A 45 -0.09 -1.29 7.29
CA HIS A 45 0.53 -1.35 8.61
C HIS A 45 1.32 -0.09 8.90
N ASN A 46 1.41 0.27 10.17
CA ASN A 46 2.24 1.36 10.64
C ASN A 46 3.60 0.84 11.07
N GLU A 47 4.64 1.30 10.41
CA GLU A 47 6.00 1.08 10.86
C GLU A 47 6.46 2.22 11.76
N PHE A 48 7.16 1.87 12.81
CA PHE A 48 7.65 2.83 13.78
C PHE A 48 9.18 2.95 13.70
N TYR A 49 9.64 4.11 13.36
CA TYR A 49 11.04 4.50 13.33
C TYR A 49 11.36 5.17 14.65
N LEU A 50 11.96 4.40 15.58
CA LEU A 50 12.22 4.82 16.96
C LEU A 50 13.12 6.04 17.05
N MET A 51 14.19 6.07 16.28
CA MET A 51 15.19 7.14 16.32
C MET A 51 14.63 8.47 15.82
N GLU A 52 13.75 8.43 14.84
CA GLU A 52 13.12 9.60 14.24
C GLU A 52 11.78 9.97 14.91
N GLY A 53 11.28 9.12 15.79
CA GLY A 53 9.97 9.27 16.41
C GLY A 53 8.80 9.25 15.43
N MET A 54 9.00 8.68 14.23
CA MET A 54 8.02 8.72 13.14
C MET A 54 7.19 7.46 13.04
N ARG A 55 5.97 7.64 12.56
CA ARG A 55 5.04 6.57 12.19
C ARG A 55 4.77 6.64 10.69
N VAL A 56 5.04 5.57 9.98
CA VAL A 56 4.87 5.53 8.53
C VAL A 56 3.84 4.47 8.15
N PRO A 57 2.64 4.88 7.69
CA PRO A 57 1.67 3.94 7.17
C PRO A 57 2.19 3.33 5.86
N ARG A 58 2.44 2.03 5.86
CA ARG A 58 2.84 1.28 4.65
C ARG A 58 1.61 0.63 4.03
N VAL A 59 1.31 1.01 2.81
CA VAL A 59 0.17 0.52 2.03
C VAL A 59 0.51 0.52 0.54
N CYS A 60 -0.11 -0.35 -0.24
CA CYS A 60 0.09 -0.36 -1.68
C CYS A 60 -0.40 0.94 -2.32
N ILE A 61 0.52 1.66 -2.96
CA ILE A 61 0.25 2.92 -3.66
C ILE A 61 -0.07 2.72 -5.16
N ASN A 62 -0.18 1.47 -5.61
CA ASN A 62 -0.41 1.11 -7.02
C ASN A 62 0.57 1.81 -7.97
N CYS A 63 1.83 1.41 -7.90
CA CYS A 63 2.94 2.01 -8.66
C CYS A 63 2.65 2.11 -10.16
N ALA A 64 3.20 3.15 -10.82
CA ALA A 64 3.18 3.24 -12.27
C ALA A 64 3.99 2.09 -12.90
N ASP A 65 5.17 1.81 -12.31
CA ASP A 65 6.06 0.69 -12.63
C ASP A 65 6.14 -0.25 -11.42
N PRO A 66 5.22 -1.24 -11.32
CA PRO A 66 5.11 -2.12 -10.17
C PRO A 66 6.12 -3.26 -10.25
N LYS A 67 7.17 -3.22 -9.41
CA LYS A 67 8.21 -4.26 -9.36
C LYS A 67 7.71 -5.62 -8.89
N CYS A 68 6.58 -5.67 -8.21
CA CYS A 68 5.95 -6.90 -7.74
C CYS A 68 5.36 -7.75 -8.88
N ILE A 69 4.98 -7.15 -10.02
CA ILE A 69 4.44 -7.89 -11.16
C ILE A 69 5.51 -8.78 -11.80
N PRO A 70 6.65 -8.26 -12.29
CA PRO A 70 7.68 -9.10 -12.90
C PRO A 70 8.34 -10.06 -11.90
N ALA A 71 8.22 -9.82 -10.59
CA ALA A 71 8.71 -10.73 -9.56
C ALA A 71 7.79 -11.93 -9.30
N CYS A 72 6.56 -11.92 -9.83
CA CYS A 72 5.62 -13.02 -9.64
C CYS A 72 5.85 -14.12 -10.69
N PRO A 73 6.34 -15.32 -10.32
CA PRO A 73 6.68 -16.36 -11.29
C PRO A 73 5.46 -17.04 -11.93
N ILE A 74 4.27 -16.83 -11.36
CA ILE A 74 3.02 -17.47 -11.79
C ILE A 74 1.97 -16.46 -12.27
N ASP A 75 2.37 -15.20 -12.53
CA ASP A 75 1.48 -14.16 -13.03
C ASP A 75 0.21 -13.90 -12.18
N ALA A 76 0.26 -14.18 -10.88
CA ALA A 76 -0.84 -13.90 -9.96
C ALA A 76 -1.04 -12.38 -9.73
N LEU A 77 -0.03 -11.55 -10.01
CA LEU A 77 -0.10 -10.09 -9.92
C LEU A 77 -0.19 -9.49 -11.32
N LYS A 78 -1.22 -8.68 -11.54
CA LYS A 78 -1.46 -8.02 -12.84
C LYS A 78 -1.90 -6.58 -12.65
N LYS A 79 -1.68 -5.76 -13.68
CA LYS A 79 -2.24 -4.43 -13.73
C LYS A 79 -3.61 -4.49 -14.40
N ASP A 80 -4.66 -4.12 -13.67
CA ASP A 80 -6.00 -4.04 -14.23
C ASP A 80 -6.05 -2.90 -15.26
N LYS A 81 -6.57 -3.19 -16.45
CA LYS A 81 -6.63 -2.25 -17.57
C LYS A 81 -7.66 -1.14 -17.36
N ALA A 82 -8.71 -1.40 -16.61
CA ALA A 82 -9.79 -0.44 -16.37
C ALA A 82 -9.41 0.59 -15.31
N THR A 83 -8.87 0.13 -14.20
CA THR A 83 -8.53 0.97 -13.05
C THR A 83 -7.05 1.38 -13.02
N GLY A 84 -6.19 0.65 -13.70
CA GLY A 84 -4.74 0.79 -13.65
C GLY A 84 -4.14 0.33 -12.32
N TRP A 85 -4.91 -0.31 -11.45
CA TRP A 85 -4.43 -0.82 -10.16
C TRP A 85 -3.70 -2.15 -10.32
N VAL A 86 -2.79 -2.41 -9.40
CA VAL A 86 -2.15 -3.72 -9.30
C VAL A 86 -3.07 -4.62 -8.50
N VAL A 87 -3.64 -5.62 -9.14
CA VAL A 87 -4.52 -6.61 -8.52
C VAL A 87 -3.78 -7.92 -8.33
N MET A 88 -4.15 -8.67 -7.31
CA MET A 88 -3.63 -9.99 -7.02
C MET A 88 -4.77 -11.01 -7.12
N ASP A 89 -4.56 -12.02 -7.92
CA ASP A 89 -5.45 -13.19 -7.99
C ASP A 89 -5.04 -14.17 -6.89
N THR A 90 -5.81 -14.21 -5.82
CA THR A 90 -5.55 -15.09 -4.66
C THR A 90 -5.72 -16.57 -4.99
N LYS A 91 -6.47 -16.93 -6.05
CA LYS A 91 -6.63 -18.32 -6.48
C LYS A 91 -5.39 -18.86 -7.21
N LEU A 92 -4.67 -17.96 -7.88
CA LEU A 92 -3.42 -18.30 -8.58
C LEU A 92 -2.21 -18.22 -7.66
N CYS A 93 -2.28 -17.41 -6.58
CA CYS A 93 -1.18 -17.20 -5.67
C CYS A 93 -0.84 -18.52 -4.95
N ASN A 94 0.45 -18.88 -4.94
CA ASN A 94 0.98 -20.01 -4.19
C ASN A 94 1.84 -19.58 -3.00
N ASP A 95 1.72 -18.33 -2.59
CA ASP A 95 2.36 -17.72 -1.42
C ASP A 95 3.91 -17.84 -1.40
N CYS A 96 4.54 -17.84 -2.58
CA CYS A 96 5.98 -17.93 -2.74
C CYS A 96 6.79 -16.72 -2.22
N GLN A 97 6.12 -15.65 -1.80
CA GLN A 97 6.66 -14.45 -1.15
C GLN A 97 7.60 -13.58 -2.02
N MET A 98 7.88 -13.94 -3.27
CA MET A 98 8.80 -13.19 -4.14
C MET A 98 8.41 -11.71 -4.30
N CYS A 99 7.11 -11.43 -4.33
CA CYS A 99 6.58 -10.07 -4.45
C CYS A 99 6.77 -9.22 -3.18
N ILE A 100 6.92 -9.84 -2.02
CA ILE A 100 7.20 -9.15 -0.73
C ILE A 100 8.56 -8.48 -0.82
N GLY A 101 9.61 -9.24 -1.15
CA GLY A 101 10.97 -8.71 -1.31
C GLY A 101 11.12 -7.71 -2.46
N ALA A 102 10.30 -7.85 -3.51
CA ALA A 102 10.33 -6.94 -4.65
C ALA A 102 9.61 -5.60 -4.42
N CYS A 103 8.82 -5.48 -3.35
CA CYS A 103 8.07 -4.27 -3.06
C CYS A 103 8.94 -3.21 -2.37
N PRO A 104 9.31 -2.10 -3.03
CA PRO A 104 10.19 -1.08 -2.41
C PRO A 104 9.54 -0.31 -1.28
N TYR A 105 8.23 -0.52 -1.06
CA TYR A 105 7.46 0.16 -0.01
C TYR A 105 7.07 -0.77 1.14
N GLY A 106 7.47 -2.05 1.09
CA GLY A 106 7.06 -3.05 2.07
C GLY A 106 5.56 -3.19 2.23
N ALA A 107 4.80 -2.95 1.14
CA ALA A 107 3.34 -2.88 1.17
C ALA A 107 2.65 -4.22 0.87
N ILE A 108 3.43 -5.26 0.58
CA ILE A 108 2.95 -6.64 0.45
C ILE A 108 3.53 -7.40 1.64
N ARG A 109 2.69 -8.16 2.32
CA ARG A 109 3.06 -8.80 3.59
C ARG A 109 2.63 -10.26 3.61
N LEU A 110 3.22 -10.99 4.56
CA LEU A 110 2.76 -12.31 4.96
C LEU A 110 1.79 -12.15 6.15
N ALA A 111 0.65 -12.76 6.07
CA ALA A 111 -0.30 -12.87 7.19
C ALA A 111 0.12 -14.02 8.14
N PRO A 112 -0.43 -14.09 9.37
CA PRO A 112 -0.08 -15.15 10.33
C PRO A 112 -0.38 -16.59 9.85
N ASP A 113 -1.32 -16.75 8.93
CA ASP A 113 -1.70 -18.00 8.26
C ASP A 113 -0.78 -18.34 7.06
N ASN A 114 0.28 -17.56 6.84
CA ASN A 114 1.24 -17.63 5.76
C ASN A 114 0.70 -17.25 4.38
N ASP A 115 -0.48 -16.65 4.30
CA ASP A 115 -1.00 -16.10 3.06
C ASP A 115 -0.32 -14.76 2.73
N VAL A 116 0.01 -14.56 1.47
CA VAL A 116 0.50 -13.28 0.98
C VAL A 116 -0.67 -12.31 0.84
N ILE A 117 -0.64 -11.20 1.57
CA ILE A 117 -1.68 -10.18 1.56
C ILE A 117 -1.22 -8.88 0.93
N LYS A 118 -2.10 -8.29 0.10
CA LYS A 118 -1.88 -7.02 -0.59
C LYS A 118 -3.15 -6.17 -0.56
N CYS A 119 -2.98 -4.84 -0.40
CA CYS A 119 -4.08 -3.89 -0.49
C CYS A 119 -4.71 -3.90 -1.89
N ASP A 120 -6.04 -4.04 -1.93
CA ASP A 120 -6.90 -4.03 -3.12
C ASP A 120 -7.76 -2.76 -3.20
N LEU A 121 -7.46 -1.73 -2.39
CA LEU A 121 -8.20 -0.47 -2.29
C LEU A 121 -9.67 -0.65 -1.88
N CYS A 122 -10.04 -1.78 -1.31
CA CYS A 122 -11.44 -2.13 -0.98
C CYS A 122 -12.39 -1.96 -2.17
N GLY A 123 -11.90 -2.26 -3.40
CA GLY A 123 -12.70 -2.09 -4.62
C GLY A 123 -12.93 -0.63 -5.02
N GLY A 124 -12.20 0.32 -4.45
CA GLY A 124 -12.32 1.76 -4.76
C GLY A 124 -12.90 2.61 -3.62
N ASP A 125 -13.22 1.98 -2.50
CA ASP A 125 -13.71 2.65 -1.28
C ASP A 125 -12.85 2.25 -0.05
N PRO A 126 -11.60 2.76 0.06
CA PRO A 126 -10.66 2.33 1.08
C PRO A 126 -11.07 2.78 2.48
N GLN A 127 -11.55 1.85 3.30
CA GLN A 127 -12.09 2.09 4.64
C GLN A 127 -11.06 2.71 5.61
N CYS A 128 -9.78 2.40 5.45
CA CYS A 128 -8.71 3.00 6.24
C CYS A 128 -8.59 4.52 6.03
N VAL A 129 -8.95 5.02 4.85
CA VAL A 129 -8.95 6.47 4.56
C VAL A 129 -10.07 7.17 5.33
N THR A 130 -11.26 6.58 5.34
CA THR A 130 -12.43 7.12 6.04
C THR A 130 -12.18 7.26 7.55
N MET A 131 -11.41 6.32 8.14
CA MET A 131 -11.09 6.31 9.56
C MET A 131 -9.87 7.15 9.94
N CYS A 132 -9.18 7.75 8.99
CA CYS A 132 -7.97 8.52 9.25
C CYS A 132 -8.29 9.99 9.55
N GLU A 133 -8.44 10.34 10.83
CA GLU A 133 -8.75 11.71 11.26
C GLU A 133 -7.70 12.73 10.83
N THR A 134 -6.41 12.38 10.92
CA THR A 134 -5.32 13.28 10.51
C THR A 134 -5.13 13.35 9.01
N GLN A 135 -5.86 12.55 8.24
CA GLN A 135 -5.70 12.43 6.80
C GLN A 135 -4.26 12.10 6.36
N ALA A 136 -3.53 11.37 7.21
CA ALA A 136 -2.20 10.85 6.88
C ALA A 136 -2.25 9.89 5.68
N ILE A 137 -3.39 9.25 5.46
CA ILE A 137 -3.69 8.45 4.27
C ILE A 137 -4.89 9.05 3.54
N LYS A 138 -4.79 9.18 2.22
CA LYS A 138 -5.83 9.72 1.34
C LYS A 138 -5.98 8.83 0.12
N PHE A 139 -7.17 8.85 -0.46
CA PHE A 139 -7.46 8.21 -1.74
C PHE A 139 -7.86 9.27 -2.74
N ASP A 140 -6.96 9.64 -3.63
CA ASP A 140 -7.14 10.80 -4.51
C ASP A 140 -6.50 10.53 -5.88
N SER A 141 -6.84 11.40 -6.83
CA SER A 141 -6.26 11.36 -8.17
C SER A 141 -4.73 11.48 -8.10
N ARG A 142 -4.06 10.67 -8.92
CA ARG A 142 -2.61 10.66 -9.01
C ARG A 142 -2.10 12.01 -9.53
N GLN A 143 -1.67 12.88 -8.64
CA GLN A 143 -0.96 14.11 -8.99
C GLN A 143 0.55 13.86 -8.82
N PRO A 144 1.38 14.07 -9.86
CA PRO A 144 2.83 13.80 -9.79
C PRO A 144 3.53 14.47 -8.61
N GLN A 145 3.14 15.70 -8.26
CA GLN A 145 3.70 16.47 -7.15
C GLN A 145 3.40 15.84 -5.77
N LYS A 146 2.17 15.32 -5.55
CA LYS A 146 1.79 14.66 -4.29
C LYS A 146 2.49 13.32 -4.11
N ILE A 147 2.74 12.60 -5.20
CA ILE A 147 3.47 11.33 -5.17
C ILE A 147 4.94 11.55 -4.87
N THR A 148 5.53 12.63 -5.38
CA THR A 148 6.95 12.96 -5.16
C THR A 148 7.22 13.26 -3.69
N LEU A 149 6.35 14.04 -3.02
CA LEU A 149 6.48 14.36 -1.59
C LEU A 149 6.34 13.10 -0.71
N ALA A 150 5.36 12.25 -0.99
CA ALA A 150 5.19 10.99 -0.26
C ALA A 150 6.38 10.03 -0.49
N ARG A 151 6.93 9.98 -1.71
CA ARG A 151 8.10 9.18 -2.04
C ARG A 151 9.38 9.74 -1.42
N GLN A 152 9.57 11.05 -1.39
CA GLN A 152 10.75 11.68 -0.81
C GLN A 152 10.77 11.47 0.71
N GLY A 153 9.64 11.64 1.40
CA GLY A 153 9.54 11.32 2.82
C GLY A 153 9.90 9.87 3.10
N MET A 154 9.30 8.91 2.38
CA MET A 154 9.54 7.48 2.56
C MET A 154 10.95 7.06 2.10
N LYS A 155 11.46 7.62 1.00
CA LYS A 155 12.78 7.31 0.46
C LYS A 155 13.91 7.83 1.33
N SER A 156 13.79 9.02 1.93
CA SER A 156 14.80 9.57 2.84
C SER A 156 15.00 8.72 4.09
N PHE A 157 13.97 7.97 4.53
CA PHE A 157 14.07 7.03 5.64
C PHE A 157 14.67 5.70 5.20
N LEU A 158 14.25 5.14 4.06
CA LEU A 158 14.79 3.89 3.54
C LEU A 158 16.28 4.00 3.14
N ASP A 159 16.68 5.14 2.59
CA ASP A 159 18.09 5.37 2.21
C ASP A 159 19.00 5.49 3.45
N LYS A 160 18.50 5.94 4.61
CA LYS A 160 19.26 5.95 5.88
C LYS A 160 19.50 4.53 6.41
N GLU A 161 18.52 3.63 6.36
CA GLU A 161 18.70 2.24 6.80
C GLU A 161 19.74 1.46 5.97
N ILE A 162 19.96 1.86 4.70
CA ILE A 162 20.94 1.19 3.82
C ILE A 162 22.37 1.67 4.10
N THR A 163 22.54 2.89 4.60
CA THR A 163 23.86 3.46 4.90
C THR A 163 24.39 3.12 6.29
N GLU A 164 23.56 2.60 7.18
CA GLU A 164 23.92 2.21 8.55
C GLU A 164 24.15 0.70 8.74
N LYS A 165 24.11 -0.09 7.67
CA LYS A 165 24.49 -1.51 7.62
C LYS A 165 25.76 -1.73 6.83
#